data_3646e2fbe4e725be202d63ccfe2d4c16
#
_entry.id   3646e2fbe4e725be202d63ccfe2d4c16
#
_cell.length_a   1.000
_cell.length_b   1.000
_cell.length_c   1.000
_cell.angle_alpha   90.00
_cell.angle_beta   90.00
_cell.angle_gamma   90.00
#
_symmetry.space_group_name_H-M   'P 1'
#
loop_
_entity.id
_entity.type
_entity.pdbx_description
1 polymer ?
#
loop_
_entity_poly.entity_id
_entity_poly.type
_entity_poly.pdbx_seq_one_letter_code
_entity_poly.pdbx_strand_id
1 'polypeptide(L)'
;MEKEENQNSQSEDNNDIKENKDTVKTPENKDLKPEDKIKELEDKLARAYAEIENQRRRFEKEKDEAFDYGGFSLARETLNLVDNLERSKFALESDEKLKNSETLKKTVEHLNVIQKDMISILKKNNIEEINSIDQKLDPNLHQAMMEVEDNNKEPGTVVQEIQKGFMMKDRLLRPSLVAVSKKSGEKDENLKQNQKSEENQSKSNKN
;
A
#
# COMPACT_ATOMS: atom_id res chain seq x y z
N MET A 1 2.39 -9.22 -60.23
CA MET A 1 3.49 -8.32 -60.05
C MET A 1 2.98 -7.28 -59.09
N GLU A 2 3.29 -7.32 -57.86
CA GLU A 2 4.46 -7.12 -57.05
C GLU A 2 4.28 -7.76 -55.67
N LYS A 3 5.33 -8.33 -55.14
CA LYS A 3 5.44 -8.94 -53.83
C LYS A 3 5.76 -7.83 -52.82
N GLU A 4 5.00 -7.70 -51.75
CA GLU A 4 5.42 -6.99 -50.56
C GLU A 4 5.83 -8.01 -49.47
N GLU A 5 7.10 -7.99 -49.15
CA GLU A 5 7.73 -8.75 -48.07
C GLU A 5 7.37 -8.10 -46.75
N ASN A 6 6.72 -8.87 -45.88
CA ASN A 6 6.43 -8.48 -44.53
C ASN A 6 7.59 -8.98 -43.62
N GLN A 7 8.49 -8.10 -43.23
CA GLN A 7 9.54 -8.38 -42.26
C GLN A 7 8.96 -8.39 -40.85
N ASN A 8 8.85 -9.57 -40.30
CA ASN A 8 8.48 -9.83 -38.91
C ASN A 8 9.74 -9.72 -38.06
N SER A 9 9.89 -8.61 -37.31
CA SER A 9 10.93 -8.44 -36.31
C SER A 9 10.51 -9.11 -35.02
N GLN A 10 11.04 -10.29 -34.78
CA GLN A 10 11.01 -10.97 -33.50
C GLN A 10 11.97 -10.26 -32.55
N SER A 11 11.45 -9.66 -31.51
CA SER A 11 12.21 -9.27 -30.33
C SER A 11 12.34 -10.48 -29.42
N GLU A 12 13.54 -11.05 -29.39
CA GLU A 12 13.93 -12.11 -28.45
C GLU A 12 14.15 -11.48 -27.06
N ASP A 13 13.18 -11.68 -26.17
CA ASP A 13 13.38 -11.49 -24.74
C ASP A 13 14.14 -12.70 -24.18
N ASN A 14 15.45 -12.56 -24.08
CA ASN A 14 16.30 -13.50 -23.35
C ASN A 14 16.05 -13.37 -21.86
N ASN A 15 15.17 -14.19 -21.36
CA ASN A 15 14.98 -14.38 -19.93
C ASN A 15 15.98 -15.42 -19.45
N ASP A 16 17.10 -14.98 -18.91
CA ASP A 16 18.14 -15.79 -18.28
C ASP A 16 17.56 -16.55 -17.07
N ILE A 17 16.95 -17.69 -17.33
CA ILE A 17 16.69 -18.69 -16.32
C ILE A 17 18.03 -19.34 -15.98
N LYS A 18 18.66 -18.84 -14.91
CA LYS A 18 19.77 -19.56 -14.29
C LYS A 18 19.26 -20.90 -13.78
N GLU A 19 19.39 -21.92 -14.61
CA GLU A 19 19.33 -23.31 -14.16
C GLU A 19 20.37 -23.50 -13.05
N ASN A 20 19.91 -23.54 -11.83
CA ASN A 20 20.66 -24.07 -10.73
C ASN A 20 20.77 -25.59 -10.95
N LYS A 21 21.80 -26.01 -11.66
CA LYS A 21 22.23 -27.41 -11.71
C LYS A 21 22.78 -27.77 -10.34
N ASP A 22 21.88 -27.96 -9.38
CA ASP A 22 22.19 -28.82 -8.26
C ASP A 22 22.41 -30.21 -8.85
N THR A 23 23.69 -30.53 -9.04
CA THR A 23 24.14 -31.87 -9.34
C THR A 23 23.60 -32.79 -8.27
N VAL A 24 22.47 -33.42 -8.59
CA VAL A 24 22.01 -34.62 -7.88
C VAL A 24 23.13 -35.63 -8.04
N LYS A 25 24.03 -35.66 -7.08
CA LYS A 25 24.95 -36.79 -6.90
C LYS A 25 24.08 -37.99 -6.63
N THR A 26 23.87 -38.77 -7.65
CA THR A 26 23.32 -40.14 -7.54
C THR A 26 24.22 -40.86 -6.52
N PRO A 27 23.68 -41.23 -5.35
CA PRO A 27 24.50 -42.03 -4.42
C PRO A 27 24.83 -43.33 -5.09
N GLU A 28 26.13 -43.59 -5.21
CA GLU A 28 26.64 -44.89 -5.65
C GLU A 28 25.88 -46.00 -4.94
N ASN A 29 25.41 -46.91 -5.76
CA ASN A 29 24.62 -48.07 -5.36
C ASN A 29 25.52 -49.04 -4.55
N LYS A 30 25.73 -48.71 -3.26
CA LYS A 30 26.30 -49.66 -2.32
C LYS A 30 25.22 -50.76 -2.15
N ASP A 31 25.65 -52.00 -2.26
CA ASP A 31 24.80 -53.19 -2.08
C ASP A 31 24.23 -53.23 -0.65
N LEU A 32 23.25 -52.38 -0.40
CA LEU A 32 22.46 -52.37 0.82
C LEU A 32 21.59 -53.66 0.83
N LYS A 33 21.51 -54.30 1.97
CA LYS A 33 20.60 -55.43 2.14
C LYS A 33 19.16 -54.99 1.75
N PRO A 34 18.34 -55.87 1.19
CA PRO A 34 16.97 -55.52 0.79
C PRO A 34 16.15 -54.90 1.90
N GLU A 35 16.35 -55.27 3.14
CA GLU A 35 15.69 -54.75 4.34
C GLU A 35 16.07 -53.26 4.59
N ASP A 36 17.33 -52.89 4.41
CA ASP A 36 17.80 -51.52 4.57
C ASP A 36 17.24 -50.59 3.45
N LYS A 37 17.12 -51.13 2.24
CA LYS A 37 16.47 -50.42 1.12
C LYS A 37 14.98 -50.18 1.35
N ILE A 38 14.28 -51.14 1.91
CA ILE A 38 12.85 -51.01 2.26
C ILE A 38 12.69 -49.90 3.29
N LYS A 39 13.47 -49.91 4.36
CA LYS A 39 13.44 -48.90 5.39
C LYS A 39 13.76 -47.50 4.88
N GLU A 40 14.77 -47.38 4.02
CA GLU A 40 15.10 -46.10 3.38
C GLU A 40 13.96 -45.55 2.48
N LEU A 41 13.28 -46.45 1.76
CA LEU A 41 12.13 -46.11 0.93
C LEU A 41 10.92 -45.71 1.76
N GLU A 42 10.66 -46.40 2.86
CA GLU A 42 9.61 -46.06 3.83
C GLU A 42 9.85 -44.69 4.45
N ASP A 43 11.09 -44.38 4.86
CA ASP A 43 11.47 -43.07 5.38
C ASP A 43 11.29 -41.96 4.32
N LYS A 44 11.69 -42.23 3.07
CA LYS A 44 11.48 -41.28 1.96
C LYS A 44 9.99 -41.05 1.70
N LEU A 45 9.20 -42.13 1.73
CA LEU A 45 7.77 -42.05 1.52
C LEU A 45 7.08 -41.29 2.66
N ALA A 46 7.47 -41.54 3.90
CA ALA A 46 6.95 -40.80 5.05
C ALA A 46 7.27 -39.28 4.96
N ARG A 47 8.51 -38.93 4.58
CA ARG A 47 8.89 -37.51 4.34
C ARG A 47 8.11 -36.91 3.19
N ALA A 48 7.93 -37.65 2.08
CA ALA A 48 7.15 -37.17 0.95
C ALA A 48 5.68 -36.89 1.30
N TYR A 49 5.06 -37.79 2.11
CA TYR A 49 3.71 -37.55 2.60
C TYR A 49 3.61 -36.35 3.53
N ALA A 50 4.58 -36.15 4.43
CA ALA A 50 4.63 -34.99 5.29
C ALA A 50 4.78 -33.69 4.46
N GLU A 51 5.62 -33.71 3.44
CA GLU A 51 5.81 -32.56 2.53
C GLU A 51 4.54 -32.24 1.73
N ILE A 52 3.87 -33.27 1.19
CA ILE A 52 2.59 -33.09 0.47
C ILE A 52 1.54 -32.46 1.39
N GLU A 53 1.42 -32.93 2.65
CA GLU A 53 0.46 -32.36 3.59
C GLU A 53 0.79 -30.90 3.95
N ASN A 54 2.08 -30.57 4.12
CA ASN A 54 2.52 -29.19 4.35
C ASN A 54 2.22 -28.29 3.14
N GLN A 55 2.50 -28.79 1.92
CA GLN A 55 2.18 -28.06 0.69
C GLN A 55 0.67 -27.88 0.53
N ARG A 56 -0.14 -28.90 0.83
CA ARG A 56 -1.58 -28.80 0.77
C ARG A 56 -2.13 -27.70 1.68
N ARG A 57 -1.70 -27.68 2.94
CA ARG A 57 -2.10 -26.63 3.90
C ARG A 57 -1.67 -25.24 3.43
N ARG A 58 -0.48 -25.15 2.87
CA ARG A 58 0.02 -23.90 2.30
C ARG A 58 -0.82 -23.43 1.13
N PHE A 59 -1.15 -24.30 0.18
CA PHE A 59 -2.00 -23.97 -0.97
C PHE A 59 -3.43 -23.61 -0.57
N GLU A 60 -4.00 -24.27 0.42
CA GLU A 60 -5.31 -23.91 0.95
C GLU A 60 -5.29 -22.47 1.49
N LYS A 61 -4.27 -22.12 2.27
CA LYS A 61 -4.10 -20.77 2.79
C LYS A 61 -3.87 -19.73 1.67
N GLU A 62 -2.99 -20.03 0.72
CA GLU A 62 -2.72 -19.15 -0.42
C GLU A 62 -3.97 -18.95 -1.29
N LYS A 63 -4.79 -19.98 -1.46
CA LYS A 63 -6.07 -19.89 -2.18
C LYS A 63 -7.05 -18.97 -1.44
N ASP A 64 -7.18 -19.12 -0.14
CA ASP A 64 -8.09 -18.30 0.66
C ASP A 64 -7.62 -16.83 0.66
N GLU A 65 -6.30 -16.59 0.79
CA GLU A 65 -5.72 -15.25 0.65
C GLU A 65 -5.94 -14.67 -0.74
N ALA A 66 -5.77 -15.46 -1.80
CA ALA A 66 -6.03 -15.01 -3.17
C ALA A 66 -7.50 -14.66 -3.39
N PHE A 67 -8.42 -15.39 -2.78
CA PHE A 67 -9.84 -15.07 -2.83
C PHE A 67 -10.17 -13.80 -2.06
N ASP A 68 -9.60 -13.64 -0.88
CA ASP A 68 -9.85 -12.52 0.01
C ASP A 68 -9.28 -11.20 -0.51
N TYR A 69 -8.12 -11.24 -1.16
CA TYR A 69 -7.40 -10.05 -1.63
C TYR A 69 -7.24 -9.96 -3.15
N GLY A 70 -7.92 -10.82 -3.92
CA GLY A 70 -7.84 -10.80 -5.39
C GLY A 70 -8.26 -9.47 -6.02
N GLY A 71 -9.15 -8.73 -5.34
CA GLY A 71 -9.60 -7.39 -5.76
C GLY A 71 -8.70 -6.24 -5.31
N PHE A 72 -7.60 -6.48 -4.59
CA PHE A 72 -6.78 -5.44 -3.95
C PHE A 72 -6.28 -4.38 -4.94
N SER A 73 -5.73 -4.79 -6.06
CA SER A 73 -5.22 -3.86 -7.09
C SER A 73 -6.33 -3.01 -7.69
N LEU A 74 -7.44 -3.64 -8.08
CA LEU A 74 -8.61 -2.93 -8.62
C LEU A 74 -9.20 -1.97 -7.59
N ALA A 75 -9.32 -2.40 -6.34
CA ALA A 75 -9.80 -1.55 -5.25
C ALA A 75 -8.95 -0.31 -5.08
N ARG A 76 -7.62 -0.48 -5.05
CA ARG A 76 -6.67 0.63 -4.93
C ARG A 76 -6.79 1.65 -6.06
N GLU A 77 -6.96 1.18 -7.29
CA GLU A 77 -7.17 2.04 -8.47
C GLU A 77 -8.53 2.77 -8.40
N THR A 78 -9.57 2.08 -7.93
CA THR A 78 -10.93 2.65 -7.78
C THR A 78 -10.97 3.81 -6.78
N LEU A 79 -10.08 3.83 -5.77
CA LEU A 79 -10.00 4.95 -4.82
C LEU A 79 -9.70 6.29 -5.51
N ASN A 80 -8.97 6.27 -6.63
CA ASN A 80 -8.72 7.49 -7.40
C ASN A 80 -10.01 8.08 -7.99
N LEU A 81 -11.00 7.25 -8.31
CA LEU A 81 -12.31 7.74 -8.77
C LEU A 81 -13.08 8.41 -7.63
N VAL A 82 -13.02 7.88 -6.43
CA VAL A 82 -13.63 8.50 -5.23
C VAL A 82 -13.01 9.87 -4.98
N ASP A 83 -11.69 9.99 -5.03
CA ASP A 83 -10.98 11.26 -4.84
C ASP A 83 -11.32 12.26 -5.96
N ASN A 84 -11.41 11.80 -7.21
CA ASN A 84 -11.78 12.64 -8.35
C ASN A 84 -13.21 13.19 -8.22
N LEU A 85 -14.15 12.37 -7.72
CA LEU A 85 -15.51 12.82 -7.44
C LEU A 85 -15.53 13.90 -6.36
N GLU A 86 -14.79 13.72 -5.29
CA GLU A 86 -14.71 14.69 -4.19
C GLU A 86 -14.08 16.00 -4.66
N ARG A 87 -12.99 15.92 -5.42
CA ARG A 87 -12.34 17.09 -6.03
C ARG A 87 -13.23 17.81 -7.03
N SER A 88 -13.97 17.07 -7.87
CA SER A 88 -14.91 17.65 -8.84
C SER A 88 -16.07 18.38 -8.14
N LYS A 89 -16.58 17.80 -7.07
CA LYS A 89 -17.59 18.44 -6.23
C LYS A 89 -17.08 19.74 -5.63
N PHE A 90 -15.88 19.72 -5.01
CA PHE A 90 -15.26 20.90 -4.44
C PHE A 90 -15.03 21.99 -5.49
N ALA A 91 -14.57 21.63 -6.69
CA ALA A 91 -14.37 22.58 -7.79
C ALA A 91 -15.67 23.23 -8.23
N LEU A 92 -16.77 22.46 -8.32
CA LEU A 92 -18.10 22.98 -8.67
C LEU A 92 -18.66 23.92 -7.58
N GLU A 93 -18.48 23.58 -6.31
CA GLU A 93 -18.92 24.41 -5.18
C GLU A 93 -18.12 25.71 -5.04
N SER A 94 -16.86 25.70 -5.50
CA SER A 94 -15.96 26.86 -5.44
C SER A 94 -16.13 27.81 -6.63
N ASP A 95 -16.85 27.43 -7.69
CA ASP A 95 -17.07 28.27 -8.87
C ASP A 95 -18.08 29.38 -8.54
N GLU A 96 -17.57 30.65 -8.50
CA GLU A 96 -18.41 31.82 -8.20
C GLU A 96 -19.54 32.03 -9.20
N LYS A 97 -19.36 31.63 -10.47
CA LYS A 97 -20.38 31.78 -11.51
C LYS A 97 -21.58 30.83 -11.31
N LEU A 98 -21.36 29.76 -10.63
CA LEU A 98 -22.36 28.70 -10.41
C LEU A 98 -22.98 28.76 -9.00
N LYS A 99 -22.41 29.53 -8.07
CA LYS A 99 -22.66 29.49 -6.62
C LYS A 99 -24.14 29.67 -6.21
N ASN A 100 -24.97 30.27 -7.04
CA ASN A 100 -26.39 30.49 -6.77
C ASN A 100 -27.32 29.73 -7.72
N SER A 101 -26.79 28.82 -8.53
CA SER A 101 -27.58 28.05 -9.47
C SER A 101 -28.29 26.86 -8.80
N GLU A 102 -29.60 26.75 -8.97
CA GLU A 102 -30.35 25.56 -8.54
C GLU A 102 -29.86 24.29 -9.24
N THR A 103 -29.37 24.43 -10.48
CA THR A 103 -28.77 23.35 -11.25
C THR A 103 -27.51 22.83 -10.58
N LEU A 104 -26.67 23.69 -10.01
CA LEU A 104 -25.49 23.30 -9.26
C LEU A 104 -25.85 22.43 -8.06
N LYS A 105 -26.85 22.85 -7.27
CA LYS A 105 -27.30 22.10 -6.09
C LYS A 105 -27.73 20.67 -6.47
N LYS A 106 -28.55 20.55 -7.53
CA LYS A 106 -28.99 19.23 -8.03
C LYS A 106 -27.82 18.39 -8.54
N THR A 107 -26.86 19.00 -9.25
CA THR A 107 -25.65 18.26 -9.71
C THR A 107 -24.80 17.76 -8.55
N VAL A 108 -24.58 18.59 -7.53
CA VAL A 108 -23.83 18.20 -6.33
C VAL A 108 -24.55 17.09 -5.56
N GLU A 109 -25.89 17.15 -5.48
CA GLU A 109 -26.69 16.05 -4.87
C GLU A 109 -26.51 14.73 -5.64
N HIS A 110 -26.56 14.76 -6.97
CA HIS A 110 -26.32 13.55 -7.78
C HIS A 110 -24.89 12.99 -7.58
N LEU A 111 -23.87 13.85 -7.52
CA LEU A 111 -22.50 13.43 -7.23
C LEU A 111 -22.38 12.82 -5.83
N ASN A 112 -23.08 13.38 -4.83
CA ASN A 112 -23.12 12.82 -3.48
C ASN A 112 -23.76 11.42 -3.45
N VAL A 113 -24.81 11.19 -4.23
CA VAL A 113 -25.44 9.86 -4.35
C VAL A 113 -24.43 8.87 -4.94
N ILE A 114 -23.78 9.22 -6.05
CA ILE A 114 -22.77 8.36 -6.68
C ILE A 114 -21.63 8.04 -5.71
N GLN A 115 -21.13 9.04 -4.98
CA GLN A 115 -20.06 8.85 -3.99
C GLN A 115 -20.50 7.89 -2.86
N LYS A 116 -21.72 8.05 -2.34
CA LYS A 116 -22.27 7.15 -1.32
C LYS A 116 -22.43 5.73 -1.81
N ASP A 117 -22.88 5.56 -3.05
CA ASP A 117 -23.02 4.23 -3.64
C ASP A 117 -21.64 3.56 -3.83
N MET A 118 -20.63 4.29 -4.28
CA MET A 118 -19.26 3.78 -4.38
C MET A 118 -18.71 3.34 -3.01
N ILE A 119 -18.86 4.17 -2.00
CA ILE A 119 -18.42 3.83 -0.62
C ILE A 119 -19.19 2.60 -0.11
N SER A 120 -20.50 2.51 -0.39
CA SER A 120 -21.30 1.34 -0.03
C SER A 120 -20.81 0.05 -0.70
N ILE A 121 -20.44 0.13 -1.98
CA ILE A 121 -19.86 -1.00 -2.72
C ILE A 121 -18.52 -1.40 -2.11
N LEU A 122 -17.65 -0.44 -1.78
CA LEU A 122 -16.37 -0.70 -1.13
C LEU A 122 -16.58 -1.42 0.21
N LYS A 123 -17.49 -0.93 1.06
CA LYS A 123 -17.83 -1.56 2.35
C LYS A 123 -18.34 -3.00 2.20
N LYS A 124 -19.16 -3.29 1.19
CA LYS A 124 -19.61 -4.65 0.89
C LYS A 124 -18.48 -5.60 0.52
N ASN A 125 -17.37 -5.06 0.02
CA ASN A 125 -16.15 -5.80 -0.30
C ASN A 125 -15.11 -5.74 0.82
N ASN A 126 -15.52 -5.44 2.06
CA ASN A 126 -14.65 -5.33 3.23
C ASN A 126 -13.52 -4.27 3.08
N ILE A 127 -13.84 -3.19 2.38
CA ILE A 127 -12.97 -2.02 2.25
C ILE A 127 -13.57 -0.91 3.08
N GLU A 128 -12.83 -0.49 4.10
CA GLU A 128 -13.29 0.51 5.06
C GLU A 128 -12.38 1.74 5.06
N GLU A 129 -13.00 2.89 5.31
CA GLU A 129 -12.32 4.17 5.47
C GLU A 129 -11.61 4.22 6.83
N ILE A 130 -10.37 4.69 6.84
CA ILE A 130 -9.60 4.90 8.07
C ILE A 130 -10.12 6.19 8.72
N ASN A 131 -10.55 6.10 9.97
CA ASN A 131 -10.97 7.28 10.72
C ASN A 131 -9.73 7.93 11.34
N SER A 132 -9.22 8.99 10.71
CA SER A 132 -7.95 9.62 11.09
C SER A 132 -8.13 10.86 11.96
N ILE A 133 -9.26 11.57 11.85
CA ILE A 133 -9.48 12.87 12.50
C ILE A 133 -9.48 12.71 14.03
N ASP A 134 -8.82 13.63 14.73
CA ASP A 134 -8.68 13.68 16.19
C ASP A 134 -7.94 12.48 16.81
N GLN A 135 -7.31 11.64 15.99
CA GLN A 135 -6.44 10.55 16.46
C GLN A 135 -4.97 10.96 16.46
N LYS A 136 -4.16 10.30 17.28
CA LYS A 136 -2.70 10.43 17.20
C LYS A 136 -2.20 9.83 15.87
N LEU A 137 -1.17 10.45 15.32
CA LEU A 137 -0.53 9.96 14.12
C LEU A 137 -0.03 8.52 14.34
N ASP A 138 -0.54 7.58 13.54
CA ASP A 138 -0.03 6.21 13.45
C ASP A 138 0.69 6.05 12.11
N PRO A 139 2.01 5.84 12.10
CA PRO A 139 2.78 5.69 10.87
C PRO A 139 2.37 4.50 10.00
N ASN A 140 1.66 3.52 10.55
CA ASN A 140 1.17 2.37 9.80
C ASN A 140 -0.09 2.70 8.98
N LEU A 141 -0.88 3.67 9.42
CA LEU A 141 -2.18 4.02 8.83
C LEU A 141 -2.19 5.41 8.20
N HIS A 142 -1.35 6.32 8.70
CA HIS A 142 -1.36 7.73 8.35
C HIS A 142 -0.02 8.16 7.76
N GLN A 143 -0.08 9.08 6.80
CA GLN A 143 1.08 9.76 6.26
C GLN A 143 0.92 11.27 6.49
N ALA A 144 1.73 11.84 7.38
CA ALA A 144 1.75 13.28 7.62
C ALA A 144 2.35 14.00 6.42
N MET A 145 1.60 14.96 5.85
CA MET A 145 2.03 15.80 4.72
C MET A 145 2.42 17.20 5.15
N MET A 146 1.79 17.71 6.20
CA MET A 146 2.06 19.05 6.72
C MET A 146 1.79 19.11 8.22
N GLU A 147 2.41 20.11 8.85
CA GLU A 147 2.16 20.47 10.24
C GLU A 147 1.34 21.76 10.27
N VAL A 148 0.31 21.81 11.10
CA VAL A 148 -0.55 22.97 11.31
C VAL A 148 -0.43 23.41 12.76
N GLU A 149 -0.27 24.69 13.01
CA GLU A 149 -0.24 25.24 14.35
C GLU A 149 -1.66 25.17 14.96
N ASP A 150 -1.83 24.31 15.94
CA ASP A 150 -3.07 24.19 16.71
C ASP A 150 -2.73 23.99 18.19
N ASN A 151 -2.97 25.04 18.96
CA ASN A 151 -2.69 25.04 20.41
C ASN A 151 -3.77 24.29 21.21
N ASN A 152 -4.92 23.95 20.61
CA ASN A 152 -6.02 23.25 21.27
C ASN A 152 -5.84 21.73 21.27
N LYS A 153 -4.95 21.21 20.40
CA LYS A 153 -4.69 19.77 20.27
C LYS A 153 -3.29 19.41 20.73
N GLU A 154 -3.11 18.18 21.19
CA GLU A 154 -1.77 17.67 21.49
C GLU A 154 -0.92 17.58 20.23
N PRO A 155 0.40 17.87 20.30
CA PRO A 155 1.30 17.71 19.16
C PRO A 155 1.25 16.29 18.59
N GLY A 156 1.23 16.19 17.26
CA GLY A 156 1.12 14.90 16.58
C GLY A 156 -0.32 14.34 16.49
N THR A 157 -1.34 15.13 16.84
CA THR A 157 -2.74 14.77 16.63
C THR A 157 -3.15 15.18 15.21
N VAL A 158 -3.90 14.34 14.53
CA VAL A 158 -4.45 14.64 13.20
C VAL A 158 -5.51 15.74 13.32
N VAL A 159 -5.24 16.88 12.68
CA VAL A 159 -6.15 18.03 12.65
C VAL A 159 -7.09 17.96 11.46
N GLN A 160 -6.55 17.58 10.32
CA GLN A 160 -7.26 17.55 9.05
C GLN A 160 -6.81 16.34 8.22
N GLU A 161 -7.75 15.73 7.55
CA GLU A 161 -7.49 14.70 6.53
C GLU A 161 -7.52 15.36 5.15
N ILE A 162 -6.40 15.27 4.43
CA ILE A 162 -6.24 15.83 3.08
C ILE A 162 -6.73 14.83 2.04
N GLN A 163 -6.46 13.55 2.27
CA GLN A 163 -6.91 12.46 1.44
C GLN A 163 -7.25 11.25 2.32
N LYS A 164 -8.41 10.67 2.07
CA LYS A 164 -8.92 9.54 2.85
C LYS A 164 -8.10 8.28 2.64
N GLY A 165 -7.75 7.63 3.74
CA GLY A 165 -7.13 6.32 3.75
C GLY A 165 -8.16 5.20 3.75
N PHE A 166 -7.76 4.03 3.26
CA PHE A 166 -8.63 2.86 3.18
C PHE A 166 -7.86 1.58 3.53
N MET A 167 -8.56 0.67 4.21
CA MET A 167 -8.10 -0.68 4.50
C MET A 167 -9.00 -1.71 3.81
N MET A 168 -8.43 -2.81 3.38
CA MET A 168 -9.16 -3.99 2.91
C MET A 168 -8.93 -5.12 3.92
N LYS A 169 -9.94 -5.41 4.75
CA LYS A 169 -9.79 -6.29 5.90
C LYS A 169 -8.64 -5.80 6.82
N ASP A 170 -7.56 -6.56 6.90
CA ASP A 170 -6.37 -6.29 7.70
C ASP A 170 -5.19 -5.68 6.89
N ARG A 171 -5.35 -5.50 5.57
CA ARG A 171 -4.32 -4.94 4.69
C ARG A 171 -4.60 -3.48 4.35
N LEU A 172 -3.57 -2.67 4.48
CA LEU A 172 -3.62 -1.26 4.08
C LEU A 172 -3.67 -1.14 2.55
N LEU A 173 -4.75 -0.56 2.00
CA LEU A 173 -4.85 -0.19 0.58
C LEU A 173 -4.10 1.10 0.29
N ARG A 174 -4.35 2.12 1.12
CA ARG A 174 -3.75 3.44 1.00
C ARG A 174 -3.79 4.14 2.36
N PRO A 175 -2.68 4.74 2.83
CA PRO A 175 -2.68 5.53 4.06
C PRO A 175 -3.52 6.81 3.90
N SER A 176 -4.06 7.32 4.99
CA SER A 176 -4.64 8.66 5.02
C SER A 176 -3.54 9.70 4.95
N LEU A 177 -3.65 10.67 4.02
CA LEU A 177 -2.79 11.84 4.01
C LEU A 177 -3.36 12.89 4.97
N VAL A 178 -2.59 13.26 5.97
CA VAL A 178 -3.09 14.05 7.09
C VAL A 178 -2.21 15.26 7.37
N ALA A 179 -2.84 16.30 7.93
CA ALA A 179 -2.17 17.41 8.59
C ALA A 179 -2.19 17.16 10.11
N VAL A 180 -1.04 17.30 10.75
CA VAL A 180 -0.88 17.07 12.19
C VAL A 180 -0.66 18.37 12.95
N SER A 181 -1.11 18.40 14.20
CA SER A 181 -0.94 19.54 15.09
C SER A 181 0.51 19.70 15.52
N LYS A 182 0.97 20.97 15.56
CA LYS A 182 2.22 21.40 16.15
C LYS A 182 1.95 22.53 17.12
N LYS A 183 2.63 22.57 18.27
CA LYS A 183 2.53 23.72 19.18
C LYS A 183 3.27 24.92 18.59
N SER A 184 2.60 26.07 18.60
CA SER A 184 3.21 27.36 18.28
C SER A 184 4.29 27.68 19.35
N GLY A 185 5.55 27.64 18.96
CA GLY A 185 6.67 27.91 19.88
C GLY A 185 7.92 27.05 19.68
N GLU A 186 7.81 25.89 19.05
CA GLU A 186 8.98 25.02 18.84
C GLU A 186 9.93 25.49 17.73
N LYS A 187 9.51 26.41 16.86
CA LYS A 187 10.40 26.99 15.82
C LYS A 187 11.44 27.95 16.41
N ASP A 188 11.11 28.66 17.50
CA ASP A 188 12.02 29.68 18.07
C ASP A 188 13.15 29.09 18.91
N GLU A 189 12.97 27.90 19.49
CA GLU A 189 14.03 27.29 20.32
C GLU A 189 15.10 26.60 19.46
N ASN A 190 14.74 25.94 18.38
CA ASN A 190 15.70 25.32 17.47
C ASN A 190 16.53 26.33 16.67
N LEU A 191 15.95 27.48 16.28
CA LEU A 191 16.71 28.57 15.66
C LEU A 191 17.66 29.26 16.65
N LYS A 192 17.27 29.42 17.89
CA LYS A 192 18.14 29.98 18.95
C LYS A 192 19.26 29.04 19.39
N GLN A 193 19.04 27.73 19.33
CA GLN A 193 20.10 26.76 19.63
C GLN A 193 21.14 26.66 18.50
N ASN A 194 20.72 26.72 17.24
CA ASN A 194 21.66 26.72 16.11
C ASN A 194 22.48 28.02 16.03
N GLN A 195 21.91 29.18 16.32
CA GLN A 195 22.63 30.44 16.34
C GLN A 195 23.64 30.51 17.51
N LYS A 196 23.30 29.93 18.68
CA LYS A 196 24.25 29.84 19.81
C LYS A 196 25.42 28.88 19.58
N SER A 197 25.21 27.82 18.79
CA SER A 197 26.28 26.89 18.46
C SER A 197 27.24 27.46 17.41
N GLU A 198 26.77 28.28 16.47
CA GLU A 198 27.61 28.95 15.49
C GLU A 198 28.40 30.13 16.11
N GLU A 199 27.81 30.87 17.04
CA GLU A 199 28.47 31.94 17.74
C GLU A 199 29.61 31.44 18.68
N ASN A 200 29.43 30.28 19.29
CA ASN A 200 30.46 29.66 20.14
C ASN A 200 31.61 29.03 19.33
N GLN A 201 31.36 28.55 18.10
CA GLN A 201 32.44 28.06 17.23
C GLN A 201 33.28 29.17 16.62
N SER A 202 32.67 30.35 16.36
CA SER A 202 33.41 31.49 15.83
C SER A 202 34.29 32.22 16.90
N LYS A 203 33.98 32.07 18.17
CA LYS A 203 34.80 32.61 19.30
C LYS A 203 35.96 31.70 19.69
N SER A 204 35.90 30.40 19.39
CA SER A 204 36.96 29.43 19.69
C SER A 204 38.13 29.43 18.71
N ASN A 205 37.92 30.00 17.49
CA ASN A 205 38.98 30.07 16.46
C ASN A 205 39.73 31.42 16.40
N LYS A 206 39.62 32.24 17.42
CA LYS A 206 40.33 33.54 17.52
C LYS A 206 41.25 33.68 18.75
N ASN A 207 41.69 32.55 19.31
CA ASN A 207 42.76 32.55 20.34
C ASN A 207 43.91 31.67 19.88
#